data_5515c210d535a76b25e9c4809240b6f1
#
_entry.id   5515c210d535a76b25e9c4809240b6f1
#
_cell.length_a   1.000
_cell.length_b   1.000
_cell.length_c   1.000
_cell.angle_alpha   90.00
_cell.angle_beta   90.00
_cell.angle_gamma   90.00
#
_symmetry.space_group_name_H-M   'P 1'
#
loop_
_entity.id
_entity.type
_entity.pdbx_description
1 polymer ?
#
loop_
_entity_poly.entity_id
_entity_poly.type
_entity_poly.pdbx_seq_one_letter_code
_entity_poly.pdbx_strand_id
1 'polypeptide(L)'
;MRPHLFGHGRLAYVQIPAQDVRASAAFYRDIFGWQIRGGSAAHLSFTDTTGDMIGAFVTGRAIAADAGTVLYIYVHGLDVMLEKMQAAGSVLVKPPYPEGDLWVATLRDPAGNEIGIWQQGPR
;
A
#
# COMPACT_ATOMS: atom_id res chain seq x y z
N MET A 1 13.38 17.63 2.12
CA MET A 1 12.09 17.82 1.43
C MET A 1 12.29 17.64 -0.08
N ARG A 2 11.35 16.97 -0.69
CA ARG A 2 11.41 16.76 -2.14
C ARG A 2 10.55 17.79 -2.86
N PRO A 3 11.15 18.71 -3.61
CA PRO A 3 10.40 19.78 -4.27
C PRO A 3 9.32 19.27 -5.23
N HIS A 4 9.55 18.14 -5.89
CA HIS A 4 8.58 17.59 -6.84
C HIS A 4 7.28 17.13 -6.18
N LEU A 5 7.26 16.88 -4.87
CA LEU A 5 6.03 16.52 -4.16
C LEU A 5 5.00 17.65 -4.19
N PHE A 6 5.44 18.87 -4.42
CA PHE A 6 4.58 20.03 -4.42
C PHE A 6 4.27 20.56 -5.83
N GLY A 7 4.46 19.72 -6.85
CA GLY A 7 4.15 20.09 -8.23
C GLY A 7 2.65 20.24 -8.42
N HIS A 8 2.24 21.31 -9.11
CA HIS A 8 0.83 21.58 -9.33
C HIS A 8 0.16 20.41 -10.09
N GLY A 9 -0.94 19.92 -9.55
CA GLY A 9 -1.72 18.85 -10.19
C GLY A 9 -1.22 17.43 -9.93
N ARG A 10 -0.14 17.28 -9.20
CA ARG A 10 0.48 15.98 -8.93
C ARG A 10 -0.24 15.26 -7.78
N LEU A 11 -0.40 13.94 -7.90
CA LEU A 11 -0.80 13.11 -6.76
C LEU A 11 0.40 13.01 -5.82
N ALA A 12 0.24 13.50 -4.59
CA ALA A 12 1.36 13.61 -3.67
C ALA A 12 1.10 13.02 -2.29
N TYR A 13 -0.15 12.87 -1.89
CA TYR A 13 -0.50 12.50 -0.53
C TYR A 13 -1.71 11.57 -0.52
N VAL A 14 -1.67 10.53 0.31
CA VAL A 14 -2.78 9.61 0.47
C VAL A 14 -3.01 9.29 1.94
N GLN A 15 -4.26 9.14 2.33
CA GLN A 15 -4.62 8.67 3.67
C GLN A 15 -5.10 7.23 3.56
N ILE A 16 -4.49 6.36 4.33
CA ILE A 16 -4.85 4.94 4.37
C ILE A 16 -5.63 4.68 5.65
N PRO A 17 -6.90 4.27 5.53
CA PRO A 17 -7.69 3.97 6.72
C PRO A 17 -7.06 2.83 7.53
N ALA A 18 -7.06 2.98 8.85
CA ALA A 18 -6.51 1.98 9.75
C ALA A 18 -7.34 1.95 11.02
N GLN A 19 -7.46 0.78 11.62
CA GLN A 19 -8.03 0.62 12.94
C GLN A 19 -6.91 0.61 13.97
N ASP A 20 -5.88 -0.17 13.71
CA ASP A 20 -4.65 -0.19 14.48
C ASP A 20 -3.55 0.43 13.63
N VAL A 21 -3.26 1.69 13.89
CA VAL A 21 -2.28 2.46 13.09
C VAL A 21 -0.90 1.81 13.11
N ARG A 22 -0.48 1.31 14.27
CA ARG A 22 0.84 0.66 14.39
C ARG A 22 0.93 -0.61 13.56
N ALA A 23 -0.13 -1.42 13.58
CA ALA A 23 -0.16 -2.67 12.81
C ALA A 23 -0.10 -2.39 11.30
N SER A 24 -0.87 -1.40 10.85
CA SER A 24 -0.85 -1.00 9.44
C SER A 24 0.53 -0.46 9.05
N ALA A 25 1.10 0.44 9.84
CA ALA A 25 2.41 1.00 9.56
C ALA A 25 3.49 -0.08 9.49
N ALA A 26 3.48 -1.02 10.43
CA ALA A 26 4.44 -2.11 10.46
C ALA A 26 4.32 -2.99 9.22
N PHE A 27 3.10 -3.25 8.76
CA PHE A 27 2.86 -4.05 7.57
C PHE A 27 3.51 -3.40 6.34
N TYR A 28 3.23 -2.13 6.09
CA TYR A 28 3.77 -1.45 4.91
C TYR A 28 5.29 -1.26 5.00
N ARG A 29 5.81 -1.04 6.20
CA ARG A 29 7.26 -0.99 6.42
C ARG A 29 7.92 -2.34 6.11
N ASP A 30 7.38 -3.42 6.67
CA ASP A 30 8.02 -4.73 6.61
C ASP A 30 7.84 -5.39 5.25
N ILE A 31 6.69 -5.19 4.60
CA ILE A 31 6.39 -5.81 3.32
C ILE A 31 6.97 -5.01 2.15
N PHE A 32 6.80 -3.69 2.17
CA PHE A 32 7.16 -2.84 1.03
C PHE A 32 8.38 -1.95 1.26
N GLY A 33 8.87 -1.89 2.49
CA GLY A 33 10.04 -1.07 2.79
C GLY A 33 9.73 0.42 2.93
N TRP A 34 8.48 0.78 3.19
CA TRP A 34 8.14 2.18 3.36
C TRP A 34 8.76 2.74 4.63
N GLN A 35 9.13 4.01 4.57
CA GLN A 35 9.66 4.72 5.73
C GLN A 35 8.52 5.26 6.58
N ILE A 36 8.49 4.87 7.84
CA ILE A 36 7.44 5.30 8.77
C ILE A 36 7.97 6.41 9.65
N ARG A 37 7.17 7.46 9.82
CA ARG A 37 7.52 8.61 10.64
C ARG A 37 6.38 8.94 11.58
N GLY A 38 6.70 9.53 12.70
CA GLY A 38 5.72 9.98 13.67
C GLY A 38 6.07 9.57 15.07
N GLY A 39 5.58 10.34 16.04
CA GLY A 39 5.94 10.18 17.44
C GLY A 39 4.87 9.52 18.30
N SER A 40 3.69 9.24 17.78
CA SER A 40 2.63 8.66 18.59
C SER A 40 1.95 7.51 17.88
N ALA A 41 1.34 6.62 18.67
CA ALA A 41 0.63 5.47 18.14
C ALA A 41 -0.60 5.84 17.31
N ALA A 42 -1.13 7.03 17.52
CA ALA A 42 -2.33 7.49 16.83
C ALA A 42 -2.04 8.28 15.57
N HIS A 43 -0.78 8.61 15.32
CA HIS A 43 -0.45 9.53 14.25
C HIS A 43 0.88 9.12 13.61
N LEU A 44 0.81 8.22 12.65
CA LEU A 44 1.96 7.78 11.89
C LEU A 44 1.80 8.14 10.43
N SER A 45 2.87 8.67 9.84
CA SER A 45 2.93 9.00 8.43
C SER A 45 3.98 8.14 7.75
N PHE A 46 3.97 8.18 6.42
CA PHE A 46 4.88 7.36 5.65
C PHE A 46 5.40 8.10 4.42
N THR A 47 6.51 7.59 3.92
CA THR A 47 7.04 7.92 2.60
C THR A 47 7.27 6.58 1.91
N ASP A 48 6.88 6.45 0.65
CA ASP A 48 7.11 5.20 -0.07
C ASP A 48 8.60 5.00 -0.35
N THR A 49 8.97 3.83 -0.91
CA THR A 49 10.38 3.50 -1.12
C THR A 49 11.10 4.45 -2.05
N THR A 50 10.42 5.04 -3.02
CA THR A 50 11.04 5.97 -3.96
C THR A 50 11.08 7.40 -3.42
N GLY A 51 10.29 7.68 -2.38
CA GLY A 51 10.16 9.02 -1.84
C GLY A 51 9.22 9.92 -2.64
N ASP A 52 8.46 9.33 -3.57
CA ASP A 52 7.59 10.09 -4.46
C ASP A 52 6.17 10.23 -3.97
N MET A 53 5.78 9.47 -2.96
CA MET A 53 4.46 9.56 -2.34
C MET A 53 4.60 9.62 -0.84
N ILE A 54 3.86 10.49 -0.22
CA ILE A 54 3.74 10.56 1.23
C ILE A 54 2.29 10.32 1.63
N GLY A 55 2.08 10.05 2.90
CA GLY A 55 0.73 9.86 3.40
C GLY A 55 0.69 9.64 4.89
N ALA A 56 -0.46 9.23 5.38
CA ALA A 56 -0.65 8.92 6.78
C ALA A 56 -1.64 7.78 6.94
N PHE A 57 -1.48 7.05 8.05
CA PHE A 57 -2.46 6.06 8.47
C PHE A 57 -3.45 6.76 9.38
N VAL A 58 -4.74 6.70 9.08
CA VAL A 58 -5.74 7.49 9.78
C VAL A 58 -6.85 6.60 10.32
N THR A 59 -7.32 6.93 11.52
CA THR A 59 -8.50 6.30 12.11
C THR A 59 -9.74 7.12 11.78
N GLY A 60 -10.91 6.51 11.91
CA GLY A 60 -12.16 7.22 11.72
C GLY A 60 -12.67 7.31 10.29
N ARG A 61 -11.89 6.91 9.32
CA ARG A 61 -12.36 6.80 7.94
C ARG A 61 -12.81 5.37 7.66
N ALA A 62 -13.78 5.23 6.76
CA ALA A 62 -14.25 3.91 6.36
C ALA A 62 -13.10 3.11 5.71
N ILE A 63 -13.00 1.84 6.07
CA ILE A 63 -12.03 0.94 5.44
C ILE A 63 -12.39 0.78 3.96
N ALA A 64 -11.39 0.87 3.10
CA ALA A 64 -11.57 0.77 1.65
C ALA A 64 -11.63 -0.70 1.22
N ALA A 65 -12.66 -1.41 1.70
CA ALA A 65 -12.77 -2.85 1.51
C ALA A 65 -13.30 -3.22 0.14
N ASP A 66 -14.21 -2.43 -0.40
CA ASP A 66 -14.93 -2.82 -1.61
C ASP A 66 -15.45 -1.59 -2.36
N ALA A 67 -14.74 -0.49 -2.31
CA ALA A 67 -15.27 0.73 -2.86
C ALA A 67 -14.21 1.53 -3.59
N GLY A 68 -14.58 1.97 -4.78
CA GLY A 68 -13.93 3.05 -5.48
C GLY A 68 -12.44 2.85 -5.74
N THR A 69 -11.66 3.77 -5.26
CA THR A 69 -10.23 3.83 -5.56
C THR A 69 -9.44 2.70 -4.90
N VAL A 70 -8.58 2.07 -5.67
CA VAL A 70 -7.66 1.04 -5.18
C VAL A 70 -6.24 1.53 -5.41
N LEU A 71 -5.39 1.41 -4.39
CA LEU A 71 -3.98 1.75 -4.49
C LEU A 71 -3.22 0.53 -5.00
N TYR A 72 -2.43 0.73 -6.04
CA TYR A 72 -1.59 -0.33 -6.61
C TYR A 72 -0.13 -0.03 -6.35
N ILE A 73 0.58 -1.03 -5.82
CA ILE A 73 2.00 -0.91 -5.47
C ILE A 73 2.80 -1.77 -6.44
N TYR A 74 3.77 -1.16 -7.11
CA TYR A 74 4.63 -1.89 -8.02
C TYR A 74 5.58 -2.80 -7.24
N VAL A 75 5.76 -4.04 -7.71
CA VAL A 75 6.68 -5.00 -7.11
C VAL A 75 7.48 -5.67 -8.22
N HIS A 76 8.68 -6.13 -7.89
CA HIS A 76 9.53 -6.78 -8.87
C HIS A 76 9.13 -8.23 -9.12
N GLY A 77 8.57 -8.91 -8.11
CA GLY A 77 8.12 -10.29 -8.26
C GLY A 77 6.77 -10.49 -7.61
N LEU A 78 5.74 -10.64 -8.42
CA LEU A 78 4.37 -10.76 -7.92
C LEU A 78 4.19 -12.00 -7.04
N ASP A 79 4.68 -13.15 -7.50
CA ASP A 79 4.47 -14.40 -6.77
C ASP A 79 5.19 -14.41 -5.43
N VAL A 80 6.40 -13.86 -5.37
CA VAL A 80 7.17 -13.74 -4.14
C VAL A 80 6.45 -12.83 -3.15
N MET A 81 5.91 -11.71 -3.63
CA MET A 81 5.18 -10.76 -2.77
C MET A 81 3.87 -11.35 -2.27
N LEU A 82 3.15 -12.08 -3.11
CA LEU A 82 1.94 -12.77 -2.68
C LEU A 82 2.23 -13.70 -1.51
N GLU A 83 3.27 -14.50 -1.63
CA GLU A 83 3.67 -15.43 -0.58
C GLU A 83 4.02 -14.69 0.70
N LYS A 84 4.80 -13.62 0.58
CA LYS A 84 5.22 -12.81 1.72
C LYS A 84 4.04 -12.13 2.41
N MET A 85 3.12 -11.57 1.63
CA MET A 85 1.94 -10.89 2.17
C MET A 85 1.00 -11.88 2.84
N GLN A 86 0.76 -13.03 2.23
CA GLN A 86 -0.10 -14.05 2.82
C GLN A 86 0.51 -14.63 4.10
N ALA A 87 1.83 -14.79 4.14
CA ALA A 87 2.52 -15.21 5.37
C ALA A 87 2.37 -14.18 6.49
N ALA A 88 2.22 -12.91 6.14
CA ALA A 88 1.96 -11.83 7.10
C ALA A 88 0.48 -11.68 7.45
N GLY A 89 -0.40 -12.53 6.93
CA GLY A 89 -1.81 -12.53 7.24
C GLY A 89 -2.73 -11.87 6.24
N SER A 90 -2.23 -11.38 5.11
CA SER A 90 -3.06 -10.77 4.08
C SER A 90 -3.98 -11.82 3.45
N VAL A 91 -5.24 -11.41 3.23
CA VAL A 91 -6.22 -12.26 2.55
C VAL A 91 -6.24 -11.88 1.08
N LEU A 92 -6.14 -12.87 0.22
CA LEU A 92 -6.21 -12.68 -1.23
C LEU A 92 -7.63 -12.32 -1.65
N VAL A 93 -7.79 -11.25 -2.42
CA VAL A 93 -9.08 -10.83 -2.96
C VAL A 93 -9.21 -11.26 -4.42
N LYS A 94 -8.26 -10.86 -5.25
CA LYS A 94 -8.21 -11.27 -6.65
C LYS A 94 -6.87 -11.95 -6.92
N PRO A 95 -6.87 -13.22 -7.31
CA PRO A 95 -5.63 -13.92 -7.64
C PRO A 95 -4.99 -13.31 -8.89
N PRO A 96 -3.71 -13.60 -9.14
CA PRO A 96 -3.01 -13.01 -10.28
C PRO A 96 -3.77 -13.16 -11.59
N TYR A 97 -3.89 -12.06 -12.31
CA TYR A 97 -4.50 -12.03 -13.63
C TYR A 97 -3.72 -11.09 -14.53
N PRO A 98 -3.69 -11.37 -15.84
CA PRO A 98 -2.98 -10.49 -16.77
C PRO A 98 -3.82 -9.26 -17.12
N GLU A 99 -3.13 -8.15 -17.31
CA GLU A 99 -3.74 -6.92 -17.76
C GLU A 99 -2.77 -6.30 -18.77
N GLY A 100 -2.96 -6.62 -20.05
CA GLY A 100 -1.97 -6.30 -21.06
C GLY A 100 -0.67 -7.03 -20.78
N ASP A 101 0.43 -6.28 -20.69
CA ASP A 101 1.74 -6.83 -20.37
C ASP A 101 2.00 -6.89 -18.86
N LEU A 102 1.00 -6.55 -18.06
CA LEU A 102 1.14 -6.52 -16.60
C LEU A 102 0.50 -7.74 -15.97
N TRP A 103 0.98 -8.11 -14.80
CA TRP A 103 0.33 -9.06 -13.92
C TRP A 103 -0.07 -8.33 -12.64
N VAL A 104 -1.30 -8.57 -12.21
CA VAL A 104 -1.94 -7.83 -11.12
C VAL A 104 -2.59 -8.81 -10.15
N ALA A 105 -2.61 -8.45 -8.87
CA ALA A 105 -3.36 -9.18 -7.85
C ALA A 105 -3.80 -8.17 -6.79
N THR A 106 -4.87 -8.48 -6.06
CA THR A 106 -5.29 -7.65 -4.94
C THR A 106 -5.43 -8.48 -3.67
N LEU A 107 -5.09 -7.86 -2.55
CA LEU A 107 -5.12 -8.48 -1.23
C LEU A 107 -5.64 -7.45 -0.22
N ARG A 108 -5.93 -7.93 1.00
CA ARG A 108 -6.29 -7.05 2.11
C ARG A 108 -5.07 -6.67 2.92
N ASP A 109 -4.97 -5.41 3.31
CA ASP A 109 -3.98 -4.99 4.29
C ASP A 109 -4.49 -5.33 5.72
N PRO A 110 -3.72 -5.04 6.80
CA PRO A 110 -4.15 -5.40 8.15
C PRO A 110 -5.48 -4.79 8.59
N ALA A 111 -5.85 -3.63 8.07
CA ALA A 111 -7.11 -2.99 8.41
C ALA A 111 -8.27 -3.52 7.58
N GLY A 112 -7.99 -4.25 6.51
CA GLY A 112 -8.99 -4.75 5.59
C GLY A 112 -9.13 -3.95 4.31
N ASN A 113 -8.29 -2.95 4.08
CA ASN A 113 -8.31 -2.22 2.80
C ASN A 113 -7.87 -3.14 1.68
N GLU A 114 -8.59 -3.09 0.57
CA GLU A 114 -8.12 -3.78 -0.64
C GLU A 114 -7.01 -2.96 -1.28
N ILE A 115 -5.85 -3.59 -1.46
CA ILE A 115 -4.70 -2.98 -2.14
C ILE A 115 -4.27 -3.91 -3.26
N GLY A 116 -3.72 -3.33 -4.32
CA GLY A 116 -3.21 -4.09 -5.44
C GLY A 116 -1.69 -4.11 -5.47
N ILE A 117 -1.15 -5.17 -6.03
CA ILE A 117 0.26 -5.25 -6.40
C ILE A 117 0.34 -5.62 -7.87
N TRP A 118 1.41 -5.15 -8.53
CA TRP A 118 1.55 -5.43 -9.96
C TRP A 118 3.03 -5.49 -10.35
N GLN A 119 3.27 -6.23 -11.41
CA GLN A 119 4.59 -6.29 -12.03
C GLN A 119 4.46 -6.13 -13.53
N GLN A 120 5.53 -5.71 -14.17
CA GLN A 120 5.62 -5.65 -15.61
C GLN A 120 6.37 -6.89 -16.10
N GLY A 121 5.90 -7.45 -17.21
CA GLY A 121 6.53 -8.61 -17.79
C GLY A 121 6.01 -9.94 -17.24
N PRO A 122 6.56 -11.06 -17.70
CA PRO A 122 6.04 -12.38 -17.34
C PRO A 122 6.29 -12.72 -15.87
N ARG A 123 5.34 -13.46 -15.33
CA ARG A 123 5.43 -14.00 -13.96
C ARG A 123 6.43 -15.13 -13.89
#